data_3bc5ed22d392b630e62b236d61cfe845
#
_entry.id   3bc5ed22d392b630e62b236d61cfe845
#
_cell.length_a   1.000
_cell.length_b   1.000
_cell.length_c   1.000
_cell.angle_alpha   90.00
_cell.angle_beta   90.00
_cell.angle_gamma   90.00
#
_symmetry.space_group_name_H-M   'P 1'
#
loop_
_entity.id
_entity.type
_entity.pdbx_description
1 polymer ?
#
loop_
_entity_poly.entity_id
_entity_poly.type
_entity_poly.pdbx_seq_one_letter_code
_entity_poly.pdbx_strand_id
1 'polypeptide(L)'
;MAIESVLHESRVFPPPKEFAAKARLGSMQAYQAMCKEAETNYAEFWAKQAREEIIWKKPFTRALDESKAPFYKWFDDGMLNVSYNCLDRHLEAGNGDRVALIFEADDGTVTRVTYKQLHLQVCQLANAIKSMGYKKGDRALIYMPMSVEGVVAMQACARLGVIHSVVFGGFSAKSLQERVVDAGATLIIAADEQCRGGKAIPLKPAVDEAIGLGGCEGVRHVIVYRRTGGKIPMTAGRDVYMDDICKGQPESCEPEWVEAEHPLFILYTSGSTGKPKGVQHSSAGYLLHAILTMKYTFDIQHSDVFWCTADIGWVTGHTYITYGPLACGATEIVFEGVPTYPDAGRFWKMIQDHKVSIFYTAPTAIRSLIKANEANPATAPKNYNLNSLRLLGSVGEPINPEAWMWYHNNVGGGRCPIVDTFWQTETGGHMITPMPGATPLVPGSCTLPFPGIQAAIVDEAGSDVPNGQGGILVVKKPWPSMIRTIWGDPDRFVKSYYPEELGGRLYLAGDGAIRDKDTGYFTIMGRIDDVLNVSGHRMGTMEIESALVANPIVAEAAVVGRPDDTTGEAVVAFVVLKSARPSGDEAKKIAIDLRNWVGKEIGPIAKP
;
A
#
# COMPACT_ATOMS: atom_id res chain seq x y z
N MET A 1 -12.80 25.45 10.74
CA MET A 1 -13.38 24.88 11.99
C MET A 1 -12.56 23.66 12.38
N ALA A 2 -12.22 23.50 13.67
CA ALA A 2 -11.45 22.34 14.14
C ALA A 2 -12.27 21.06 14.01
N ILE A 3 -11.61 19.95 13.67
CA ILE A 3 -12.18 18.62 13.81
C ILE A 3 -11.95 18.20 15.26
N GLU A 4 -13.03 17.84 15.97
CA GLU A 4 -12.94 17.43 17.37
C GLU A 4 -12.80 15.91 17.46
N SER A 5 -11.81 15.41 18.22
CA SER A 5 -11.68 13.99 18.57
C SER A 5 -12.06 13.79 20.03
N VAL A 6 -12.82 12.74 20.28
CA VAL A 6 -13.32 12.35 21.61
C VAL A 6 -12.79 10.97 22.04
N LEU A 7 -12.01 10.30 21.19
CA LEU A 7 -11.38 9.03 21.53
C LEU A 7 -10.08 9.29 22.31
N HIS A 8 -10.05 8.87 23.58
CA HIS A 8 -8.85 8.92 24.42
C HIS A 8 -8.29 7.51 24.60
N GLU A 9 -7.20 7.21 23.87
CA GLU A 9 -6.44 5.98 24.07
C GLU A 9 -5.28 6.27 25.04
N SER A 10 -5.23 5.54 26.14
CA SER A 10 -4.23 5.76 27.20
C SER A 10 -3.20 4.63 27.28
N ARG A 11 -3.41 3.53 26.56
CA ARG A 11 -2.48 2.38 26.56
C ARG A 11 -1.24 2.73 25.76
N VAL A 12 -0.07 2.53 26.37
CA VAL A 12 1.24 2.80 25.73
C VAL A 12 2.10 1.55 25.82
N PHE A 13 2.68 1.15 24.71
CA PHE A 13 3.53 -0.03 24.59
C PHE A 13 4.96 0.41 24.24
N PRO A 14 5.90 0.41 25.20
CA PRO A 14 7.28 0.75 24.91
C PRO A 14 7.91 -0.28 23.94
N PRO A 15 8.93 0.12 23.16
CA PRO A 15 9.67 -0.82 22.33
C PRO A 15 10.20 -2.00 23.14
N PRO A 16 10.02 -3.26 22.69
CA PRO A 16 10.59 -4.41 23.37
C PRO A 16 12.12 -4.27 23.44
N LYS A 17 12.72 -4.46 24.62
CA LYS A 17 14.16 -4.24 24.85
C LYS A 17 15.05 -5.04 23.89
N GLU A 18 14.70 -6.31 23.66
CA GLU A 18 15.47 -7.19 22.76
C GLU A 18 15.35 -6.75 21.29
N PHE A 19 14.19 -6.21 20.89
CA PHE A 19 13.99 -5.65 19.55
C PHE A 19 14.80 -4.36 19.41
N ALA A 20 14.65 -3.42 20.33
CA ALA A 20 15.36 -2.13 20.33
C ALA A 20 16.88 -2.29 20.28
N ALA A 21 17.43 -3.27 21.03
CA ALA A 21 18.87 -3.53 21.05
C ALA A 21 19.47 -3.97 19.70
N LYS A 22 18.64 -4.51 18.79
CA LYS A 22 19.05 -5.01 17.47
C LYS A 22 18.56 -4.13 16.32
N ALA A 23 17.64 -3.19 16.59
CA ALA A 23 17.04 -2.35 15.58
C ALA A 23 18.00 -1.28 15.06
N ARG A 24 17.89 -0.91 13.78
CA ARG A 24 18.66 0.19 13.17
C ARG A 24 18.42 1.52 13.86
N LEU A 25 17.18 1.76 14.28
CA LEU A 25 16.80 2.88 15.15
C LEU A 25 16.30 2.31 16.48
N GLY A 26 17.19 2.11 17.43
CA GLY A 26 16.93 1.46 18.71
C GLY A 26 16.56 2.43 19.85
N SER A 27 16.41 3.73 19.58
CA SER A 27 16.03 4.73 20.59
C SER A 27 15.37 5.96 19.99
N MET A 28 14.55 6.65 20.78
CA MET A 28 13.99 7.95 20.38
C MET A 28 15.06 9.00 20.14
N GLN A 29 16.18 8.94 20.85
CA GLN A 29 17.31 9.84 20.61
C GLN A 29 17.90 9.66 19.19
N ALA A 30 18.06 8.40 18.74
CA ALA A 30 18.54 8.11 17.39
C ALA A 30 17.54 8.59 16.32
N TYR A 31 16.24 8.36 16.53
CA TYR A 31 15.20 8.86 15.66
C TYR A 31 15.22 10.39 15.57
N GLN A 32 15.27 11.09 16.70
CA GLN A 32 15.31 12.56 16.76
C GLN A 32 16.55 13.13 16.08
N ALA A 33 17.71 12.47 16.24
CA ALA A 33 18.95 12.89 15.58
C ALA A 33 18.82 12.81 14.05
N MET A 34 18.22 11.73 13.54
CA MET A 34 17.96 11.55 12.10
C MET A 34 16.97 12.58 11.55
N CYS A 35 15.89 12.87 12.29
CA CYS A 35 14.93 13.92 11.93
C CYS A 35 15.61 15.30 11.90
N LYS A 36 16.46 15.61 12.88
CA LYS A 36 17.20 16.89 12.93
C LYS A 36 18.19 17.03 11.77
N GLU A 37 18.91 15.95 11.40
CA GLU A 37 19.76 15.95 10.21
C GLU A 37 18.95 16.30 8.96
N ALA A 38 17.78 15.68 8.79
CA ALA A 38 16.88 15.94 7.68
C ALA A 38 16.30 17.38 7.68
N GLU A 39 16.00 17.95 8.84
CA GLU A 39 15.53 19.34 8.95
C GLU A 39 16.62 20.34 8.58
N THR A 40 17.84 20.11 9.05
CA THR A 40 18.97 21.04 8.89
C THR A 40 19.50 21.05 7.47
N ASN A 41 19.62 19.89 6.82
CA ASN A 41 20.22 19.70 5.50
C ASN A 41 19.29 18.86 4.61
N TYR A 42 18.10 19.34 4.33
CA TYR A 42 17.00 18.56 3.74
C TYR A 42 17.36 17.81 2.46
N ALA A 43 17.83 18.54 1.44
CA ALA A 43 18.18 17.92 0.16
C ALA A 43 19.38 16.97 0.29
N GLU A 44 20.39 17.34 1.10
CA GLU A 44 21.58 16.50 1.31
C GLU A 44 21.28 15.26 2.16
N PHE A 45 20.34 15.33 3.10
CA PHE A 45 19.88 14.15 3.83
C PHE A 45 19.40 13.06 2.86
N TRP A 46 18.52 13.41 1.94
CA TRP A 46 18.01 12.48 0.93
C TRP A 46 19.09 12.07 -0.08
N ALA A 47 19.98 13.00 -0.46
CA ALA A 47 21.09 12.71 -1.36
C ALA A 47 22.06 11.69 -0.78
N LYS A 48 22.40 11.80 0.50
CA LYS A 48 23.22 10.83 1.23
C LYS A 48 22.59 9.44 1.19
N GLN A 49 21.30 9.34 1.55
CA GLN A 49 20.57 8.07 1.50
C GLN A 49 20.56 7.49 0.07
N ALA A 50 20.34 8.32 -0.94
CA ALA A 50 20.31 7.87 -2.34
C ALA A 50 21.68 7.35 -2.83
N ARG A 51 22.78 7.96 -2.39
CA ARG A 51 24.13 7.48 -2.73
C ARG A 51 24.48 6.17 -2.04
N GLU A 52 23.98 5.96 -0.83
CA GLU A 52 24.23 4.75 -0.03
C GLU A 52 23.36 3.56 -0.48
N GLU A 53 22.11 3.81 -0.85
CA GLU A 53 21.11 2.75 -1.04
C GLU A 53 20.92 2.33 -2.50
N ILE A 54 21.14 3.21 -3.45
CA ILE A 54 20.91 2.97 -4.88
C ILE A 54 22.23 2.75 -5.59
N ILE A 55 22.29 1.73 -6.44
CA ILE A 55 23.37 1.55 -7.41
C ILE A 55 23.04 2.38 -8.65
N TRP A 56 23.87 3.37 -8.90
CA TRP A 56 23.75 4.30 -10.01
C TRP A 56 24.65 3.91 -11.17
N LYS A 57 24.13 3.93 -12.40
CA LYS A 57 24.94 3.86 -13.62
C LYS A 57 25.72 5.16 -13.82
N LYS A 58 25.02 6.26 -13.61
CA LYS A 58 25.58 7.62 -13.57
C LYS A 58 25.13 8.27 -12.27
N PRO A 59 26.04 8.57 -11.33
CA PRO A 59 25.70 9.29 -10.12
C PRO A 59 25.10 10.67 -10.45
N PHE A 60 24.13 11.09 -9.63
CA PHE A 60 23.54 12.43 -9.73
C PHE A 60 24.48 13.49 -9.11
N THR A 61 24.37 14.74 -9.56
CA THR A 61 25.06 15.90 -8.99
C THR A 61 24.10 16.85 -8.27
N ARG A 62 22.82 16.89 -8.69
CA ARG A 62 21.77 17.70 -8.10
C ARG A 62 20.75 16.82 -7.37
N ALA A 63 20.60 17.08 -6.05
CA ALA A 63 19.67 16.32 -5.21
C ALA A 63 18.21 16.67 -5.50
N LEU A 64 17.86 17.95 -5.49
CA LEU A 64 16.49 18.46 -5.62
C LEU A 64 16.46 19.66 -6.56
N ASP A 65 15.52 19.68 -7.48
CA ASP A 65 15.17 20.82 -8.31
C ASP A 65 13.75 21.29 -7.97
N GLU A 66 13.66 22.51 -7.41
CA GLU A 66 12.42 23.17 -7.01
C GLU A 66 12.01 24.31 -7.97
N SER A 67 12.76 24.51 -9.07
CA SER A 67 12.59 25.65 -9.98
C SER A 67 11.19 25.72 -10.63
N LYS A 68 10.47 24.60 -10.66
CA LYS A 68 9.12 24.48 -11.24
C LYS A 68 8.11 23.94 -10.24
N ALA A 69 8.24 24.31 -8.95
CA ALA A 69 7.27 23.88 -7.93
C ALA A 69 5.82 24.15 -8.39
N PRO A 70 4.87 23.23 -8.14
CA PRO A 70 5.00 22.00 -7.35
C PRO A 70 5.49 20.77 -8.15
N PHE A 71 6.02 20.94 -9.36
CA PHE A 71 6.62 19.88 -10.18
C PHE A 71 8.08 19.68 -9.80
N TYR A 72 8.31 19.04 -8.67
CA TYR A 72 9.64 18.77 -8.13
C TYR A 72 10.34 17.64 -8.86
N LYS A 73 11.69 17.70 -8.92
CA LYS A 73 12.52 16.62 -9.44
C LYS A 73 13.60 16.25 -8.43
N TRP A 74 13.83 14.96 -8.28
CA TRP A 74 14.87 14.43 -7.41
C TRP A 74 15.92 13.68 -8.21
N PHE A 75 17.20 13.98 -7.97
CA PHE A 75 18.36 13.29 -8.58
C PHE A 75 18.35 13.28 -10.12
N ASP A 76 17.75 14.28 -10.75
CA ASP A 76 17.30 14.26 -12.14
C ASP A 76 18.39 14.11 -13.20
N ASP A 77 19.66 14.36 -12.88
CA ASP A 77 20.83 14.12 -13.75
C ASP A 77 21.50 12.76 -13.52
N GLY A 78 21.00 11.95 -12.57
CA GLY A 78 21.43 10.58 -12.32
C GLY A 78 20.74 9.57 -13.25
N MET A 79 21.38 8.40 -13.42
CA MET A 79 20.81 7.28 -14.18
C MET A 79 20.92 5.98 -13.40
N LEU A 80 19.83 5.20 -13.41
CA LEU A 80 19.72 3.90 -12.74
C LEU A 80 18.83 2.95 -13.54
N ASN A 81 18.71 1.73 -13.05
CA ASN A 81 17.61 0.83 -13.42
C ASN A 81 17.03 0.20 -12.14
N VAL A 82 15.70 0.22 -11.99
CA VAL A 82 15.03 -0.30 -10.81
C VAL A 82 15.14 -1.82 -10.71
N SER A 83 14.95 -2.54 -11.82
CA SER A 83 15.10 -4.01 -11.85
C SER A 83 16.53 -4.45 -11.51
N TYR A 84 17.55 -3.73 -11.98
CA TYR A 84 18.95 -3.96 -11.60
C TYR A 84 19.13 -3.85 -10.08
N ASN A 85 18.57 -2.82 -9.47
CA ASN A 85 18.63 -2.61 -8.03
C ASN A 85 17.83 -3.64 -7.22
N CYS A 86 16.84 -4.28 -7.82
CA CYS A 86 16.07 -5.35 -7.18
C CYS A 86 16.68 -6.75 -7.36
N LEU A 87 17.42 -7.00 -8.42
CA LEU A 87 17.85 -8.36 -8.82
C LEU A 87 19.36 -8.46 -9.01
N ASP A 88 19.92 -7.79 -10.03
CA ASP A 88 21.33 -7.96 -10.46
C ASP A 88 22.31 -7.68 -9.31
N ARG A 89 22.09 -6.63 -8.53
CA ARG A 89 22.93 -6.28 -7.38
C ARG A 89 23.09 -7.43 -6.38
N HIS A 90 22.07 -8.26 -6.23
CA HIS A 90 22.12 -9.38 -5.29
C HIS A 90 22.85 -10.59 -5.88
N LEU A 91 22.77 -10.78 -7.20
CA LEU A 91 23.57 -11.80 -7.89
C LEU A 91 25.06 -11.44 -7.83
N GLU A 92 25.39 -10.17 -8.10
CA GLU A 92 26.76 -9.66 -8.02
C GLU A 92 27.34 -9.74 -6.60
N ALA A 93 26.49 -9.59 -5.59
CA ALA A 93 26.85 -9.77 -4.18
C ALA A 93 26.96 -11.24 -3.73
N GLY A 94 26.76 -12.20 -4.64
CA GLY A 94 26.83 -13.64 -4.35
C GLY A 94 25.57 -14.24 -3.70
N ASN A 95 24.45 -13.51 -3.68
CA ASN A 95 23.20 -13.93 -3.06
C ASN A 95 22.19 -14.55 -4.06
N GLY A 96 22.67 -14.99 -5.23
CA GLY A 96 21.81 -15.53 -6.29
C GLY A 96 21.01 -16.77 -5.90
N ASP A 97 21.53 -17.61 -5.02
CA ASP A 97 20.86 -18.85 -4.56
C ASP A 97 19.89 -18.60 -3.39
N ARG A 98 19.83 -17.37 -2.85
CA ARG A 98 18.87 -17.01 -1.82
C ARG A 98 17.45 -17.02 -2.38
N VAL A 99 16.50 -17.53 -1.62
CA VAL A 99 15.08 -17.46 -1.96
C VAL A 99 14.63 -15.99 -1.96
N ALA A 100 14.15 -15.51 -3.08
CA ALA A 100 13.53 -14.21 -3.24
C ALA A 100 12.04 -14.30 -2.93
N LEU A 101 11.34 -15.21 -3.61
CA LEU A 101 9.89 -15.37 -3.49
C LEU A 101 9.53 -16.78 -2.98
N ILE A 102 8.62 -16.83 -2.02
CA ILE A 102 7.87 -18.01 -1.65
C ILE A 102 6.45 -17.76 -2.14
N PHE A 103 6.09 -18.36 -3.26
CA PHE A 103 4.73 -18.28 -3.78
C PHE A 103 3.88 -19.39 -3.17
N GLU A 104 2.75 -19.02 -2.58
CA GLU A 104 1.74 -19.97 -2.15
C GLU A 104 0.44 -19.71 -2.90
N ALA A 105 0.00 -20.72 -3.66
CA ALA A 105 -1.21 -20.69 -4.46
C ALA A 105 -2.47 -20.86 -3.60
N ASP A 106 -3.62 -20.53 -4.16
CA ASP A 106 -4.94 -20.66 -3.50
C ASP A 106 -5.20 -22.09 -2.99
N ASP A 107 -4.76 -23.11 -3.72
CA ASP A 107 -4.86 -24.52 -3.34
C ASP A 107 -3.82 -25.00 -2.31
N GLY A 108 -2.90 -24.13 -1.90
CA GLY A 108 -1.83 -24.44 -0.96
C GLY A 108 -0.54 -24.97 -1.60
N THR A 109 -0.46 -25.06 -2.92
CA THR A 109 0.78 -25.41 -3.61
C THR A 109 1.83 -24.32 -3.39
N VAL A 110 3.06 -24.73 -3.00
CA VAL A 110 4.16 -23.81 -2.70
C VAL A 110 5.27 -23.94 -3.74
N THR A 111 5.68 -22.79 -4.26
CA THR A 111 6.86 -22.66 -5.14
C THR A 111 7.86 -21.69 -4.54
N ARG A 112 9.15 -22.07 -4.50
CA ARG A 112 10.23 -21.19 -4.07
C ARG A 112 11.08 -20.79 -5.26
N VAL A 113 11.33 -19.48 -5.37
CA VAL A 113 12.10 -18.89 -6.48
C VAL A 113 13.28 -18.14 -5.90
N THR A 114 14.50 -18.51 -6.31
CA THR A 114 15.72 -17.80 -5.91
C THR A 114 15.89 -16.49 -6.69
N TYR A 115 16.76 -15.59 -6.20
CA TYR A 115 17.09 -14.36 -6.93
C TYR A 115 17.62 -14.66 -8.35
N LYS A 116 18.45 -15.70 -8.49
CA LYS A 116 18.96 -16.15 -9.80
C LYS A 116 17.84 -16.62 -10.71
N GLN A 117 16.90 -17.42 -10.20
CA GLN A 117 15.76 -17.89 -10.98
C GLN A 117 14.81 -16.77 -11.37
N LEU A 118 14.55 -15.83 -10.43
CA LEU A 118 13.71 -14.66 -10.69
C LEU A 118 14.36 -13.76 -11.75
N HIS A 119 15.66 -13.47 -11.63
CA HIS A 119 16.41 -12.72 -12.61
C HIS A 119 16.34 -13.35 -14.00
N LEU A 120 16.52 -14.67 -14.09
CA LEU A 120 16.40 -15.42 -15.35
C LEU A 120 15.04 -15.21 -16.01
N GLN A 121 13.95 -15.41 -15.25
CA GLN A 121 12.58 -15.25 -15.76
C GLN A 121 12.31 -13.81 -16.22
N VAL A 122 12.78 -12.82 -15.44
CA VAL A 122 12.67 -11.39 -15.80
C VAL A 122 13.44 -11.09 -17.09
N CYS A 123 14.67 -11.59 -17.24
CA CYS A 123 15.46 -11.40 -18.46
C CYS A 123 14.81 -12.03 -19.67
N GLN A 124 14.28 -13.23 -19.56
CA GLN A 124 13.62 -13.92 -20.66
C GLN A 124 12.35 -13.18 -21.12
N LEU A 125 11.50 -12.74 -20.19
CA LEU A 125 10.31 -11.95 -20.52
C LEU A 125 10.70 -10.58 -21.09
N ALA A 126 11.70 -9.91 -20.53
CA ALA A 126 12.19 -8.63 -21.04
C ALA A 126 12.72 -8.77 -22.48
N ASN A 127 13.51 -9.81 -22.78
CA ASN A 127 13.98 -10.08 -24.13
C ASN A 127 12.81 -10.36 -25.11
N ALA A 128 11.80 -11.14 -24.67
CA ALA A 128 10.60 -11.39 -25.46
C ALA A 128 9.86 -10.08 -25.79
N ILE A 129 9.61 -9.24 -24.78
CA ILE A 129 8.95 -7.92 -24.96
C ILE A 129 9.78 -7.03 -25.90
N LYS A 130 11.10 -7.00 -25.73
CA LYS A 130 12.02 -6.23 -26.59
C LYS A 130 11.98 -6.72 -28.04
N SER A 131 11.94 -8.05 -28.26
CA SER A 131 11.83 -8.62 -29.61
C SER A 131 10.52 -8.29 -30.32
N MET A 132 9.47 -7.98 -29.58
CA MET A 132 8.19 -7.47 -30.10
C MET A 132 8.24 -5.96 -30.45
N GLY A 133 9.40 -5.29 -30.27
CA GLY A 133 9.61 -3.90 -30.62
C GLY A 133 9.20 -2.89 -29.53
N TYR A 134 9.02 -3.33 -28.29
CA TYR A 134 8.80 -2.42 -27.16
C TYR A 134 10.12 -1.87 -26.62
N LYS A 135 10.08 -0.65 -26.12
CA LYS A 135 11.26 0.10 -25.68
C LYS A 135 10.91 1.08 -24.55
N LYS A 136 11.93 1.70 -23.99
CA LYS A 136 11.81 2.77 -23.00
C LYS A 136 10.73 3.80 -23.39
N GLY A 137 9.84 4.07 -22.43
CA GLY A 137 8.74 5.02 -22.57
C GLY A 137 7.46 4.45 -23.17
N ASP A 138 7.47 3.22 -23.71
CA ASP A 138 6.22 2.51 -24.05
C ASP A 138 5.45 2.18 -22.77
N ARG A 139 4.12 2.01 -22.87
CA ARG A 139 3.24 1.71 -21.73
C ARG A 139 2.67 0.31 -21.87
N ALA A 140 2.77 -0.43 -20.76
CA ALA A 140 2.18 -1.75 -20.61
C ALA A 140 1.12 -1.73 -19.50
N LEU A 141 -0.02 -2.34 -19.75
CA LEU A 141 -1.02 -2.60 -18.73
C LEU A 141 -0.87 -4.05 -18.25
N ILE A 142 -0.87 -4.25 -16.94
CA ILE A 142 -0.72 -5.56 -16.30
C ILE A 142 -2.01 -5.91 -15.59
N TYR A 143 -2.66 -6.99 -16.00
CA TYR A 143 -3.91 -7.52 -15.42
C TYR A 143 -3.71 -8.99 -15.05
N MET A 144 -2.98 -9.20 -13.94
CA MET A 144 -2.44 -10.47 -13.51
C MET A 144 -2.91 -10.81 -12.09
N PRO A 145 -3.03 -12.11 -11.75
CA PRO A 145 -3.21 -12.51 -10.37
C PRO A 145 -1.92 -12.27 -9.57
N MET A 146 -2.03 -12.37 -8.24
CA MET A 146 -0.86 -12.54 -7.38
C MET A 146 -0.14 -13.82 -7.78
N SER A 147 1.06 -13.68 -8.34
CA SER A 147 1.85 -14.77 -8.89
C SER A 147 3.31 -14.36 -9.03
N VAL A 148 4.20 -15.33 -9.21
CA VAL A 148 5.60 -15.05 -9.58
C VAL A 148 5.63 -14.28 -10.90
N GLU A 149 4.82 -14.68 -11.86
CA GLU A 149 4.76 -14.08 -13.20
C GLU A 149 4.22 -12.64 -13.17
N GLY A 150 3.36 -12.30 -12.21
CA GLY A 150 2.94 -10.90 -11.97
C GLY A 150 4.12 -10.02 -11.54
N VAL A 151 4.94 -10.50 -10.62
CA VAL A 151 6.18 -9.81 -10.19
C VAL A 151 7.18 -9.75 -11.35
N VAL A 152 7.35 -10.85 -12.10
CA VAL A 152 8.22 -10.93 -13.29
C VAL A 152 7.79 -9.88 -14.34
N ALA A 153 6.51 -9.74 -14.61
CA ALA A 153 5.98 -8.77 -15.58
C ALA A 153 6.33 -7.32 -15.18
N MET A 154 6.15 -6.95 -13.91
CA MET A 154 6.51 -5.63 -13.40
C MET A 154 8.00 -5.36 -13.48
N GLN A 155 8.83 -6.32 -13.07
CA GLN A 155 10.30 -6.21 -13.10
C GLN A 155 10.84 -6.19 -14.55
N ALA A 156 10.24 -6.94 -15.48
CA ALA A 156 10.63 -6.92 -16.89
C ALA A 156 10.32 -5.57 -17.54
N CYS A 157 9.17 -4.97 -17.25
CA CYS A 157 8.85 -3.61 -17.68
C CYS A 157 9.86 -2.60 -17.12
N ALA A 158 10.15 -2.65 -15.81
CA ALA A 158 11.15 -1.78 -15.17
C ALA A 158 12.54 -1.97 -15.80
N ARG A 159 12.92 -3.21 -16.14
CA ARG A 159 14.22 -3.51 -16.77
C ARG A 159 14.37 -2.85 -18.13
N LEU A 160 13.29 -2.75 -18.89
CA LEU A 160 13.25 -2.15 -20.25
C LEU A 160 12.94 -0.64 -20.24
N GLY A 161 12.68 -0.02 -19.09
CA GLY A 161 12.17 1.33 -19.03
C GLY A 161 10.76 1.48 -19.61
N VAL A 162 10.01 0.38 -19.73
CA VAL A 162 8.60 0.37 -20.10
C VAL A 162 7.77 0.77 -18.89
N ILE A 163 6.91 1.78 -19.05
CA ILE A 163 6.06 2.29 -17.97
C ILE A 163 4.90 1.34 -17.79
N HIS A 164 4.80 0.70 -16.62
CA HIS A 164 3.69 -0.22 -16.38
C HIS A 164 2.54 0.42 -15.61
N SER A 165 1.33 -0.10 -15.83
CA SER A 165 0.14 0.20 -15.04
C SER A 165 -0.53 -1.10 -14.65
N VAL A 166 -0.54 -1.43 -13.36
CA VAL A 166 -1.17 -2.65 -12.86
C VAL A 166 -2.62 -2.38 -12.52
N VAL A 167 -3.51 -3.26 -12.96
CA VAL A 167 -4.94 -3.22 -12.65
C VAL A 167 -5.30 -4.44 -11.83
N PHE A 168 -5.99 -4.21 -10.71
CA PHE A 168 -6.46 -5.29 -9.84
C PHE A 168 -7.37 -6.27 -10.59
N GLY A 169 -7.09 -7.58 -10.47
CA GLY A 169 -7.79 -8.64 -11.19
C GLY A 169 -9.29 -8.80 -10.86
N GLY A 170 -9.80 -8.00 -9.92
CA GLY A 170 -11.23 -7.91 -9.61
C GLY A 170 -11.97 -6.76 -10.31
N PHE A 171 -11.28 -5.93 -11.10
CA PHE A 171 -11.91 -4.82 -11.80
C PHE A 171 -12.61 -5.28 -13.09
N SER A 172 -13.67 -4.53 -13.48
CA SER A 172 -14.47 -4.80 -14.67
C SER A 172 -13.72 -4.49 -15.98
N ALA A 173 -14.19 -5.06 -17.09
CA ALA A 173 -13.70 -4.77 -18.42
C ALA A 173 -13.73 -3.27 -18.75
N LYS A 174 -14.76 -2.54 -18.32
CA LYS A 174 -14.84 -1.09 -18.50
C LYS A 174 -13.73 -0.35 -17.77
N SER A 175 -13.47 -0.72 -16.51
CA SER A 175 -12.36 -0.14 -15.72
C SER A 175 -11.00 -0.42 -16.36
N LEU A 176 -10.84 -1.58 -16.98
CA LEU A 176 -9.64 -1.95 -17.70
C LEU A 176 -9.48 -1.10 -18.98
N GLN A 177 -10.55 -0.99 -19.78
CA GLN A 177 -10.59 -0.18 -20.99
C GLN A 177 -10.23 1.29 -20.72
N GLU A 178 -10.84 1.90 -19.71
CA GLU A 178 -10.55 3.30 -19.33
C GLU A 178 -9.07 3.52 -19.02
N ARG A 179 -8.41 2.57 -18.38
CA ARG A 179 -6.97 2.65 -18.04
C ARG A 179 -6.07 2.40 -19.24
N VAL A 180 -6.44 1.50 -20.14
CA VAL A 180 -5.73 1.28 -21.41
C VAL A 180 -5.72 2.57 -22.23
N VAL A 181 -6.88 3.20 -22.35
CA VAL A 181 -7.07 4.43 -23.12
C VAL A 181 -6.30 5.60 -22.48
N ASP A 182 -6.48 5.83 -21.19
CA ASP A 182 -5.87 6.96 -20.49
C ASP A 182 -4.33 6.85 -20.43
N ALA A 183 -3.80 5.66 -20.14
CA ALA A 183 -2.36 5.43 -20.17
C ALA A 183 -1.78 5.41 -21.59
N GLY A 184 -2.60 5.23 -22.62
CA GLY A 184 -2.14 4.96 -23.98
C GLY A 184 -1.33 3.66 -24.04
N ALA A 185 -1.77 2.62 -23.34
CA ALA A 185 -1.07 1.35 -23.28
C ALA A 185 -1.16 0.61 -24.64
N THR A 186 -0.01 0.11 -25.10
CA THR A 186 0.12 -0.61 -26.37
C THR A 186 0.43 -2.09 -26.19
N LEU A 187 0.72 -2.51 -24.95
CA LEU A 187 0.93 -3.87 -24.51
C LEU A 187 0.00 -4.17 -23.35
N ILE A 188 -0.62 -5.34 -23.35
CA ILE A 188 -1.33 -5.88 -22.19
C ILE A 188 -0.65 -7.19 -21.78
N ILE A 189 -0.38 -7.36 -20.49
CA ILE A 189 0.09 -8.61 -19.90
C ILE A 189 -1.00 -9.09 -18.95
N ALA A 190 -1.59 -10.25 -19.24
CA ALA A 190 -2.70 -10.81 -18.48
C ALA A 190 -2.50 -12.29 -18.20
N ALA A 191 -3.37 -12.89 -17.42
CA ALA A 191 -3.47 -14.33 -17.26
C ALA A 191 -4.75 -14.88 -17.94
N ASP A 192 -4.77 -16.16 -18.19
CA ASP A 192 -6.00 -16.88 -18.59
C ASP A 192 -7.07 -16.72 -17.51
N GLU A 193 -6.75 -17.08 -16.28
CA GLU A 193 -7.61 -17.07 -15.10
C GLU A 193 -6.81 -16.70 -13.85
N GLN A 194 -7.49 -16.43 -12.75
CA GLN A 194 -6.92 -16.38 -11.40
C GLN A 194 -7.63 -17.39 -10.51
N CYS A 195 -6.96 -17.88 -9.46
CA CYS A 195 -7.55 -18.73 -8.45
C CYS A 195 -7.84 -17.95 -7.19
N ARG A 196 -9.09 -17.98 -6.70
CA ARG A 196 -9.48 -17.23 -5.51
C ARG A 196 -10.59 -17.94 -4.74
N GLY A 197 -10.30 -18.37 -3.52
CA GLY A 197 -11.25 -19.05 -2.66
C GLY A 197 -11.77 -20.37 -3.24
N GLY A 198 -10.90 -21.16 -3.88
CA GLY A 198 -11.24 -22.43 -4.53
C GLY A 198 -11.92 -22.28 -5.89
N LYS A 199 -11.96 -21.07 -6.47
CA LYS A 199 -12.61 -20.82 -7.77
C LYS A 199 -11.61 -20.27 -8.78
N ALA A 200 -11.69 -20.76 -10.02
CA ALA A 200 -11.05 -20.14 -11.17
C ALA A 200 -11.92 -18.99 -11.69
N ILE A 201 -11.34 -17.81 -11.81
CA ILE A 201 -12.01 -16.59 -12.27
C ILE A 201 -11.35 -16.14 -13.58
N PRO A 202 -12.09 -16.04 -14.69
CA PRO A 202 -11.55 -15.63 -15.98
C PRO A 202 -10.98 -14.20 -15.95
N LEU A 203 -9.76 -14.02 -16.50
CA LEU A 203 -9.16 -12.69 -16.68
C LEU A 203 -9.05 -12.31 -18.16
N LYS A 204 -8.55 -13.18 -19.03
CA LYS A 204 -8.40 -12.89 -20.47
C LYS A 204 -9.70 -12.49 -21.16
N PRO A 205 -10.86 -13.11 -20.88
CA PRO A 205 -12.13 -12.67 -21.45
C PRO A 205 -12.48 -11.22 -21.10
N ALA A 206 -12.15 -10.74 -19.89
CA ALA A 206 -12.35 -9.34 -19.52
C ALA A 206 -11.44 -8.37 -20.32
N VAL A 207 -10.22 -8.83 -20.68
CA VAL A 207 -9.32 -8.07 -21.57
C VAL A 207 -9.93 -7.96 -22.96
N ASP A 208 -10.47 -9.05 -23.52
CA ASP A 208 -11.11 -9.04 -24.83
C ASP A 208 -12.35 -8.14 -24.86
N GLU A 209 -13.17 -8.22 -23.82
CA GLU A 209 -14.33 -7.32 -23.65
C GLU A 209 -13.87 -5.86 -23.57
N ALA A 210 -12.84 -5.55 -22.78
CA ALA A 210 -12.28 -4.20 -22.65
C ALA A 210 -11.83 -3.63 -24.02
N ILE A 211 -11.10 -4.43 -24.80
CA ILE A 211 -10.66 -4.04 -26.14
C ILE A 211 -11.89 -3.83 -27.06
N GLY A 212 -12.91 -4.67 -26.94
CA GLY A 212 -14.16 -4.58 -27.71
C GLY A 212 -15.01 -3.35 -27.41
N LEU A 213 -14.82 -2.69 -26.26
CA LEU A 213 -15.50 -1.43 -25.93
C LEU A 213 -15.02 -0.22 -26.75
N GLY A 214 -13.91 -0.36 -27.48
CA GLY A 214 -13.33 0.68 -28.33
C GLY A 214 -12.31 1.58 -27.62
N GLY A 215 -11.56 2.35 -28.41
CA GLY A 215 -10.49 3.22 -27.92
C GLY A 215 -9.18 2.50 -27.59
N CYS A 216 -9.13 1.18 -27.74
CA CYS A 216 -7.96 0.34 -27.49
C CYS A 216 -7.23 -0.09 -28.77
N GLU A 217 -7.44 0.59 -29.89
CA GLU A 217 -6.86 0.25 -31.21
C GLU A 217 -5.32 0.31 -31.22
N GLY A 218 -4.73 1.02 -30.24
CA GLY A 218 -3.29 1.08 -30.03
C GLY A 218 -2.67 -0.19 -29.43
N VAL A 219 -3.47 -1.11 -28.89
CA VAL A 219 -2.99 -2.37 -28.30
C VAL A 219 -2.50 -3.30 -29.41
N ARG A 220 -1.18 -3.50 -29.47
CA ARG A 220 -0.52 -4.34 -30.49
C ARG A 220 -0.45 -5.80 -30.08
N HIS A 221 -0.20 -6.06 -28.79
CA HIS A 221 -0.04 -7.42 -28.27
C HIS A 221 -0.73 -7.59 -26.91
N VAL A 222 -1.22 -8.81 -26.67
CA VAL A 222 -1.66 -9.32 -25.37
C VAL A 222 -0.85 -10.55 -25.03
N ILE A 223 0.02 -10.46 -24.01
CA ILE A 223 0.80 -11.58 -23.50
C ILE A 223 -0.04 -12.25 -22.41
N VAL A 224 -0.27 -13.55 -22.53
CA VAL A 224 -1.14 -14.32 -21.64
C VAL A 224 -0.35 -15.36 -20.86
N TYR A 225 -0.34 -15.25 -19.55
CA TYR A 225 0.17 -16.27 -18.64
C TYR A 225 -0.86 -17.41 -18.48
N ARG A 226 -0.43 -18.66 -18.68
CA ARG A 226 -1.24 -19.86 -18.42
C ARG A 226 -1.23 -20.19 -16.94
N ARG A 227 -2.10 -19.56 -16.14
CA ARG A 227 -2.19 -19.84 -14.70
C ARG A 227 -2.91 -21.16 -14.39
N THR A 228 -3.99 -21.43 -15.09
CA THR A 228 -4.80 -22.64 -14.90
C THR A 228 -4.77 -23.56 -16.11
N GLY A 229 -4.42 -23.05 -17.28
CA GLY A 229 -4.57 -23.73 -18.56
C GLY A 229 -6.01 -23.80 -19.06
N GLY A 230 -6.88 -22.93 -18.53
CA GLY A 230 -8.27 -22.81 -18.96
C GLY A 230 -8.41 -22.46 -20.43
N LYS A 231 -9.53 -22.89 -21.05
CA LYS A 231 -9.83 -22.56 -22.44
C LYS A 231 -10.24 -21.10 -22.57
N ILE A 232 -9.44 -20.34 -23.26
CA ILE A 232 -9.67 -18.91 -23.53
C ILE A 232 -9.60 -18.64 -25.02
N PRO A 233 -10.32 -17.63 -25.54
CA PRO A 233 -10.13 -17.17 -26.90
C PRO A 233 -8.75 -16.50 -27.05
N MET A 234 -8.08 -16.77 -28.18
CA MET A 234 -6.81 -16.16 -28.56
C MET A 234 -6.96 -15.55 -29.96
N THR A 235 -6.72 -14.25 -30.05
CA THR A 235 -6.79 -13.52 -31.33
C THR A 235 -5.45 -13.61 -32.06
N ALA A 236 -5.45 -14.26 -33.22
CA ALA A 236 -4.24 -14.43 -34.03
C ALA A 236 -3.61 -13.07 -34.40
N GLY A 237 -2.28 -12.99 -34.32
CA GLY A 237 -1.51 -11.77 -34.62
C GLY A 237 -1.46 -10.74 -33.48
N ARG A 238 -2.30 -10.88 -32.45
CA ARG A 238 -2.31 -10.02 -31.26
C ARG A 238 -1.92 -10.77 -29.98
N ASP A 239 -2.51 -11.94 -29.76
CA ASP A 239 -2.41 -12.67 -28.51
C ASP A 239 -1.32 -13.75 -28.59
N VAL A 240 -0.48 -13.82 -27.56
CA VAL A 240 0.60 -14.81 -27.44
C VAL A 240 0.67 -15.32 -26.01
N TYR A 241 1.07 -16.57 -25.84
CA TYR A 241 1.31 -17.10 -24.50
C TYR A 241 2.71 -16.71 -23.99
N MET A 242 2.79 -16.34 -22.71
CA MET A 242 4.03 -15.90 -22.06
C MET A 242 5.14 -16.95 -22.13
N ASP A 243 4.82 -18.19 -21.80
CA ASP A 243 5.78 -19.30 -21.83
C ASP A 243 6.28 -19.61 -23.24
N ASP A 244 5.43 -19.49 -24.27
CA ASP A 244 5.83 -19.72 -25.66
C ASP A 244 6.84 -18.66 -26.15
N ILE A 245 6.62 -17.38 -25.82
CA ILE A 245 7.52 -16.30 -26.25
C ILE A 245 8.80 -16.20 -25.41
N CYS A 246 8.79 -16.68 -24.18
CA CYS A 246 9.98 -16.72 -23.31
C CYS A 246 10.88 -17.91 -23.64
N LYS A 247 10.35 -18.96 -24.25
CA LYS A 247 11.10 -20.16 -24.60
C LYS A 247 12.23 -19.84 -25.59
N GLY A 248 13.47 -20.17 -25.19
CA GLY A 248 14.66 -19.96 -26.03
C GLY A 248 15.16 -18.51 -26.03
N GLN A 249 14.57 -17.61 -25.25
CA GLN A 249 15.13 -16.28 -25.06
C GLN A 249 16.44 -16.34 -24.28
N PRO A 250 17.37 -15.38 -24.50
CA PRO A 250 18.61 -15.30 -23.73
C PRO A 250 18.34 -15.22 -22.23
N GLU A 251 19.22 -15.85 -21.43
CA GLU A 251 19.14 -15.86 -19.96
C GLU A 251 19.55 -14.52 -19.32
N SER A 252 20.14 -13.61 -20.08
CA SER A 252 20.51 -12.27 -19.66
C SER A 252 19.87 -11.22 -20.57
N CYS A 253 19.56 -10.08 -19.99
CA CYS A 253 19.04 -8.91 -20.69
C CYS A 253 19.70 -7.68 -20.08
N GLU A 254 20.50 -6.95 -20.84
CA GLU A 254 21.09 -5.69 -20.33
C GLU A 254 19.95 -4.74 -19.94
N PRO A 255 19.99 -4.16 -18.71
CA PRO A 255 18.95 -3.24 -18.29
C PRO A 255 19.02 -1.93 -19.08
N GLU A 256 17.89 -1.37 -19.41
CA GLU A 256 17.79 -0.02 -19.94
C GLU A 256 18.08 0.99 -18.81
N TRP A 257 19.19 1.71 -18.94
CA TRP A 257 19.54 2.75 -17.98
C TRP A 257 18.71 3.98 -18.22
N VAL A 258 17.91 4.38 -17.23
CA VAL A 258 16.96 5.48 -17.34
C VAL A 258 17.34 6.62 -16.42
N GLU A 259 16.90 7.83 -16.74
CA GLU A 259 17.02 8.99 -15.88
C GLU A 259 16.27 8.77 -14.56
N ALA A 260 16.73 9.34 -13.46
CA ALA A 260 16.12 9.22 -12.13
C ALA A 260 14.62 9.57 -12.14
N GLU A 261 14.22 10.55 -12.94
CA GLU A 261 12.83 11.00 -13.09
C GLU A 261 12.02 10.25 -14.16
N HIS A 262 12.62 9.26 -14.83
CA HIS A 262 11.88 8.42 -15.77
C HIS A 262 10.70 7.74 -15.04
N PRO A 263 9.46 7.81 -15.58
CA PRO A 263 8.30 7.18 -14.98
C PRO A 263 8.50 5.67 -14.83
N LEU A 264 8.33 5.15 -13.63
CA LEU A 264 8.37 3.70 -13.37
C LEU A 264 7.00 3.09 -13.65
N PHE A 265 5.96 3.71 -13.08
CA PHE A 265 4.59 3.23 -13.25
C PHE A 265 3.56 4.36 -13.16
N ILE A 266 2.36 4.02 -13.65
CA ILE A 266 1.13 4.79 -13.49
C ILE A 266 0.15 3.92 -12.72
N LEU A 267 -0.32 4.38 -11.56
CA LEU A 267 -1.30 3.64 -10.78
C LEU A 267 -2.57 4.47 -10.60
N TYR A 268 -3.70 3.89 -10.99
CA TYR A 268 -4.98 4.59 -10.98
C TYR A 268 -5.66 4.52 -9.62
N THR A 269 -6.04 5.68 -9.10
CA THR A 269 -6.85 5.83 -7.89
C THR A 269 -8.23 6.37 -8.22
N SER A 270 -9.20 6.17 -7.31
CA SER A 270 -10.51 6.79 -7.43
C SER A 270 -10.40 8.31 -7.38
N GLY A 271 -11.15 9.00 -8.22
CA GLY A 271 -11.22 10.46 -8.21
C GLY A 271 -12.60 10.93 -7.72
N SER A 272 -12.64 12.03 -6.99
CA SER A 272 -13.88 12.69 -6.55
C SER A 272 -14.82 13.07 -7.72
N THR A 273 -14.28 13.18 -8.93
CA THR A 273 -15.02 13.49 -10.16
C THR A 273 -15.50 12.25 -10.93
N GLY A 274 -15.33 11.04 -10.37
CA GLY A 274 -15.67 9.78 -11.03
C GLY A 274 -14.65 9.26 -12.05
N LYS A 275 -13.82 10.14 -12.66
CA LYS A 275 -12.74 9.72 -13.55
C LYS A 275 -11.51 9.32 -12.74
N PRO A 276 -10.94 8.12 -12.94
CA PRO A 276 -9.72 7.70 -12.26
C PRO A 276 -8.55 8.66 -12.48
N LYS A 277 -7.67 8.79 -11.49
CA LYS A 277 -6.44 9.58 -11.57
C LYS A 277 -5.26 8.65 -11.78
N GLY A 278 -4.52 8.80 -12.84
CA GLY A 278 -3.27 8.09 -13.12
C GLY A 278 -2.11 8.72 -12.32
N VAL A 279 -1.83 8.19 -11.13
CA VAL A 279 -0.71 8.65 -10.29
C VAL A 279 0.59 8.17 -10.91
N GLN A 280 1.47 9.12 -11.28
CA GLN A 280 2.76 8.83 -11.88
C GLN A 280 3.88 8.89 -10.83
N HIS A 281 4.66 7.81 -10.73
CA HIS A 281 5.87 7.75 -9.89
C HIS A 281 7.14 7.67 -10.75
N SER A 282 8.20 8.35 -10.27
CA SER A 282 9.55 8.29 -10.86
C SER A 282 10.31 7.05 -10.39
N SER A 283 11.40 6.72 -11.08
CA SER A 283 12.21 5.53 -10.79
C SER A 283 13.04 5.67 -9.51
N ALA A 284 13.91 6.68 -9.41
CA ALA A 284 14.88 6.77 -8.33
C ALA A 284 14.26 7.16 -6.99
N GLY A 285 13.46 8.22 -6.96
CA GLY A 285 12.89 8.73 -5.72
C GLY A 285 11.94 7.74 -5.07
N TYR A 286 11.13 7.06 -5.88
CA TYR A 286 10.24 6.01 -5.42
C TYR A 286 11.01 4.82 -4.84
N LEU A 287 12.01 4.30 -5.58
CA LEU A 287 12.83 3.17 -5.12
C LEU A 287 13.56 3.48 -3.81
N LEU A 288 14.14 4.70 -3.70
CA LEU A 288 14.81 5.12 -2.48
C LEU A 288 13.89 5.03 -1.26
N HIS A 289 12.70 5.59 -1.36
CA HIS A 289 11.75 5.61 -0.24
C HIS A 289 11.27 4.21 0.11
N ALA A 290 11.02 3.36 -0.89
CA ALA A 290 10.68 1.96 -0.68
C ALA A 290 11.78 1.23 0.12
N ILE A 291 13.05 1.40 -0.25
CA ILE A 291 14.19 0.82 0.46
C ILE A 291 14.26 1.33 1.90
N LEU A 292 14.17 2.66 2.10
CA LEU A 292 14.32 3.26 3.42
C LEU A 292 13.21 2.83 4.39
N THR A 293 11.97 2.73 3.90
CA THR A 293 10.86 2.27 4.74
C THR A 293 10.94 0.78 5.06
N MET A 294 11.44 -0.06 4.15
CA MET A 294 11.79 -1.44 4.47
C MET A 294 12.86 -1.51 5.57
N LYS A 295 13.88 -0.65 5.50
CA LYS A 295 15.00 -0.64 6.46
C LYS A 295 14.63 -0.10 7.83
N TYR A 296 13.81 0.94 7.90
CA TYR A 296 13.55 1.64 9.16
C TYR A 296 12.18 1.33 9.75
N THR A 297 11.13 1.23 8.95
CA THR A 297 9.79 0.87 9.46
C THR A 297 9.69 -0.62 9.75
N PHE A 298 10.15 -1.47 8.83
CA PHE A 298 10.14 -2.92 9.05
C PHE A 298 11.43 -3.46 9.68
N ASP A 299 12.47 -2.63 9.80
CA ASP A 299 13.78 -3.04 10.31
C ASP A 299 14.26 -4.35 9.67
N ILE A 300 14.03 -4.50 8.35
CA ILE A 300 14.26 -5.74 7.61
C ILE A 300 15.69 -6.26 7.81
N GLN A 301 15.83 -7.51 8.22
CA GLN A 301 17.10 -8.19 8.44
C GLN A 301 17.30 -9.28 7.39
N HIS A 302 18.54 -9.70 7.20
CA HIS A 302 18.86 -10.76 6.23
C HIS A 302 18.13 -12.08 6.49
N SER A 303 17.86 -12.43 7.75
CA SER A 303 17.18 -13.66 8.14
C SER A 303 15.66 -13.60 8.07
N ASP A 304 15.08 -12.42 7.78
CA ASP A 304 13.63 -12.26 7.78
C ASP A 304 12.96 -12.95 6.60
N VAL A 305 11.75 -13.45 6.86
CA VAL A 305 10.74 -13.76 5.86
C VAL A 305 9.63 -12.73 6.01
N PHE A 306 9.51 -11.87 5.02
CA PHE A 306 8.55 -10.78 4.98
C PHE A 306 7.27 -11.22 4.28
N TRP A 307 6.13 -10.87 4.84
CA TRP A 307 4.86 -11.11 4.18
C TRP A 307 3.95 -9.89 4.24
N CYS A 308 3.72 -9.30 3.08
CA CYS A 308 2.67 -8.31 2.84
C CYS A 308 1.48 -9.00 2.15
N THR A 309 0.29 -8.86 2.71
CA THR A 309 -0.92 -9.52 2.18
C THR A 309 -1.65 -8.71 1.11
N ALA A 310 -1.07 -7.60 0.66
CA ALA A 310 -1.65 -6.76 -0.38
C ALA A 310 -1.59 -7.44 -1.76
N ASP A 311 -2.32 -6.86 -2.71
CA ASP A 311 -2.30 -7.25 -4.11
C ASP A 311 -1.41 -6.28 -4.91
N ILE A 312 -0.73 -6.78 -5.95
CA ILE A 312 0.11 -5.95 -6.86
C ILE A 312 -0.71 -4.88 -7.60
N GLY A 313 -2.02 -5.01 -7.68
CA GLY A 313 -2.92 -4.00 -8.23
C GLY A 313 -3.05 -2.73 -7.37
N TRP A 314 -2.50 -2.72 -6.16
CA TRP A 314 -2.46 -1.58 -5.25
C TRP A 314 -1.03 -1.08 -5.04
N VAL A 315 -0.87 0.16 -4.61
CA VAL A 315 0.46 0.72 -4.32
C VAL A 315 1.20 -0.07 -3.26
N THR A 316 0.50 -0.65 -2.30
CA THR A 316 1.10 -1.49 -1.26
C THR A 316 1.79 -2.72 -1.87
N GLY A 317 1.19 -3.35 -2.86
CA GLY A 317 1.80 -4.45 -3.61
C GLY A 317 2.99 -4.00 -4.48
N HIS A 318 2.95 -2.78 -5.03
CA HIS A 318 4.11 -2.22 -5.72
C HIS A 318 5.28 -2.03 -4.76
N THR A 319 5.06 -1.29 -3.67
CA THR A 319 6.13 -0.85 -2.77
C THR A 319 6.64 -1.96 -1.87
N TYR A 320 5.73 -2.79 -1.32
CA TYR A 320 6.06 -3.77 -0.29
C TYR A 320 5.87 -5.24 -0.72
N ILE A 321 5.79 -5.49 -2.04
CA ILE A 321 5.96 -6.80 -2.63
C ILE A 321 6.98 -6.71 -3.77
N THR A 322 6.68 -5.94 -4.84
CA THR A 322 7.48 -6.01 -6.07
C THR A 322 8.83 -5.28 -5.98
N TYR A 323 8.92 -4.14 -5.27
CA TYR A 323 10.13 -3.29 -5.33
C TYR A 323 10.91 -3.22 -4.02
N GLY A 324 10.29 -2.84 -2.90
CA GLY A 324 10.99 -2.63 -1.63
C GLY A 324 11.70 -3.87 -1.08
N PRO A 325 11.00 -4.99 -0.88
CA PRO A 325 11.61 -6.22 -0.38
C PRO A 325 12.72 -6.74 -1.28
N LEU A 326 12.49 -6.79 -2.60
CA LEU A 326 13.48 -7.27 -3.56
C LEU A 326 14.71 -6.36 -3.60
N ALA A 327 14.54 -5.03 -3.57
CA ALA A 327 15.68 -4.11 -3.52
C ALA A 327 16.52 -4.28 -2.24
N CYS A 328 15.90 -4.69 -1.14
CA CYS A 328 16.58 -5.01 0.12
C CYS A 328 17.16 -6.44 0.16
N GLY A 329 17.00 -7.25 -0.86
CA GLY A 329 17.45 -8.65 -0.88
C GLY A 329 16.70 -9.54 0.11
N ALA A 330 15.44 -9.22 0.42
CA ALA A 330 14.62 -9.98 1.34
C ALA A 330 14.11 -11.30 0.74
N THR A 331 13.72 -12.23 1.61
CA THR A 331 12.83 -13.33 1.25
C THR A 331 11.41 -12.92 1.58
N GLU A 332 10.50 -13.02 0.63
CA GLU A 332 9.11 -12.61 0.84
C GLU A 332 8.10 -13.63 0.34
N ILE A 333 6.85 -13.50 0.85
CA ILE A 333 5.74 -14.34 0.42
C ILE A 333 4.89 -13.59 -0.60
N VAL A 334 4.61 -14.26 -1.71
CA VAL A 334 3.58 -13.88 -2.68
C VAL A 334 2.42 -14.87 -2.53
N PHE A 335 1.26 -14.40 -2.15
CA PHE A 335 0.10 -15.24 -1.87
C PHE A 335 -1.04 -14.96 -2.84
N GLU A 336 -1.47 -16.01 -3.56
CA GLU A 336 -2.69 -16.01 -4.34
C GLU A 336 -3.79 -16.68 -3.51
N GLY A 337 -4.82 -15.95 -3.13
CA GLY A 337 -5.92 -16.51 -2.35
C GLY A 337 -6.63 -15.49 -1.48
N VAL A 338 -7.40 -16.00 -0.54
CA VAL A 338 -8.12 -15.20 0.45
C VAL A 338 -7.83 -15.71 1.88
N PRO A 339 -7.93 -14.85 2.90
CA PRO A 339 -7.54 -15.22 4.28
C PRO A 339 -8.40 -16.32 4.90
N THR A 340 -9.58 -16.57 4.33
CA THR A 340 -10.58 -17.50 4.88
C THR A 340 -10.74 -18.79 4.07
N TYR A 341 -9.86 -19.07 3.11
CA TYR A 341 -9.90 -20.30 2.32
C TYR A 341 -8.60 -21.10 2.47
N PRO A 342 -8.64 -22.43 2.69
CA PRO A 342 -9.86 -23.26 2.87
C PRO A 342 -10.60 -23.00 4.19
N ASP A 343 -9.96 -22.37 5.16
CA ASP A 343 -10.54 -21.91 6.42
C ASP A 343 -9.79 -20.68 6.96
N ALA A 344 -10.31 -20.09 8.03
CA ALA A 344 -9.75 -18.87 8.62
C ALA A 344 -8.42 -19.06 9.39
N GLY A 345 -7.89 -20.26 9.43
CA GLY A 345 -6.54 -20.58 9.93
C GLY A 345 -5.45 -20.41 8.86
N ARG A 346 -5.82 -20.11 7.60
CA ARG A 346 -4.89 -20.05 6.47
C ARG A 346 -3.68 -19.17 6.74
N PHE A 347 -3.88 -17.96 7.22
CA PHE A 347 -2.78 -17.02 7.48
C PHE A 347 -1.84 -17.52 8.56
N TRP A 348 -2.40 -18.07 9.63
CA TRP A 348 -1.60 -18.59 10.75
C TRP A 348 -0.78 -19.81 10.34
N LYS A 349 -1.38 -20.68 9.52
CA LYS A 349 -0.68 -21.82 8.94
C LYS A 349 0.49 -21.37 8.06
N MET A 350 0.29 -20.40 7.20
CA MET A 350 1.36 -19.86 6.34
C MET A 350 2.48 -19.22 7.16
N ILE A 351 2.16 -18.46 8.19
CA ILE A 351 3.15 -17.88 9.11
C ILE A 351 3.99 -18.99 9.76
N GLN A 352 3.34 -20.03 10.26
CA GLN A 352 4.00 -21.19 10.88
C GLN A 352 4.90 -21.92 9.88
N ASP A 353 4.37 -22.27 8.72
CA ASP A 353 5.03 -23.14 7.74
C ASP A 353 6.22 -22.44 7.06
N HIS A 354 6.08 -21.15 6.75
CA HIS A 354 7.13 -20.36 6.10
C HIS A 354 8.02 -19.61 7.07
N LYS A 355 7.77 -19.71 8.37
CA LYS A 355 8.54 -18.98 9.41
C LYS A 355 8.55 -17.47 9.18
N VAL A 356 7.39 -16.92 8.85
CA VAL A 356 7.23 -15.48 8.65
C VAL A 356 7.68 -14.74 9.91
N SER A 357 8.52 -13.73 9.73
CA SER A 357 9.04 -12.92 10.84
C SER A 357 8.45 -11.51 10.87
N ILE A 358 8.01 -11.01 9.72
CA ILE A 358 7.34 -9.70 9.58
C ILE A 358 6.03 -9.91 8.82
N PHE A 359 4.92 -9.55 9.45
CA PHE A 359 3.59 -9.73 8.88
C PHE A 359 2.87 -8.39 8.76
N TYR A 360 2.54 -7.98 7.52
CA TYR A 360 1.97 -6.69 7.16
C TYR A 360 0.65 -6.87 6.44
N THR A 361 -0.44 -6.42 7.06
CA THR A 361 -1.80 -6.68 6.57
C THR A 361 -2.77 -5.54 6.86
N ALA A 362 -3.96 -5.59 6.27
CA ALA A 362 -4.99 -4.56 6.44
C ALA A 362 -5.87 -4.83 7.67
N PRO A 363 -6.35 -3.78 8.37
CA PRO A 363 -7.32 -3.90 9.47
C PRO A 363 -8.58 -4.67 9.08
N THR A 364 -9.09 -4.50 7.87
CA THR A 364 -10.24 -5.26 7.35
C THR A 364 -9.97 -6.77 7.37
N ALA A 365 -8.75 -7.23 6.99
CA ALA A 365 -8.39 -8.65 7.09
C ALA A 365 -8.38 -9.12 8.55
N ILE A 366 -7.83 -8.32 9.45
CA ILE A 366 -7.81 -8.63 10.90
C ILE A 366 -9.23 -8.74 11.45
N ARG A 367 -10.12 -7.78 11.18
CA ARG A 367 -11.52 -7.83 11.64
C ARG A 367 -12.28 -9.05 11.11
N SER A 368 -12.07 -9.37 9.83
CA SER A 368 -12.65 -10.57 9.21
C SER A 368 -12.18 -11.86 9.90
N LEU A 369 -10.89 -11.94 10.24
CA LEU A 369 -10.31 -13.10 10.94
C LEU A 369 -10.76 -13.17 12.40
N ILE A 370 -10.91 -12.05 13.11
CA ILE A 370 -11.51 -12.01 14.45
C ILE A 370 -12.89 -12.68 14.43
N LYS A 371 -13.76 -12.20 13.54
CA LYS A 371 -15.12 -12.73 13.40
C LYS A 371 -15.14 -14.22 13.05
N ALA A 372 -14.29 -14.64 12.11
CA ALA A 372 -14.21 -16.04 11.69
C ALA A 372 -13.68 -16.96 12.81
N ASN A 373 -12.71 -16.50 13.59
CA ASN A 373 -12.14 -17.26 14.72
C ASN A 373 -13.12 -17.36 15.91
N GLU A 374 -13.95 -16.35 16.12
CA GLU A 374 -15.05 -16.43 17.11
C GLU A 374 -16.08 -17.49 16.71
N ALA A 375 -16.41 -17.57 15.40
CA ALA A 375 -17.33 -18.57 14.87
C ALA A 375 -16.73 -19.99 14.85
N ASN A 376 -15.41 -20.11 14.64
CA ASN A 376 -14.69 -21.39 14.63
C ASN A 376 -13.38 -21.28 15.41
N PRO A 377 -13.36 -21.53 16.73
CA PRO A 377 -12.15 -21.43 17.56
C PRO A 377 -10.99 -22.35 17.16
N ALA A 378 -11.24 -23.39 16.35
CA ALA A 378 -10.19 -24.27 15.83
C ALA A 378 -9.22 -23.55 14.86
N THR A 379 -9.67 -22.45 14.24
CA THR A 379 -8.88 -21.64 13.33
C THR A 379 -8.16 -20.46 14.01
N ALA A 380 -8.26 -20.36 15.33
CA ALA A 380 -7.67 -19.25 16.08
C ALA A 380 -6.12 -19.27 16.08
N PRO A 381 -5.45 -18.10 16.12
CA PRO A 381 -3.98 -17.98 16.09
C PRO A 381 -3.26 -18.84 17.13
N LYS A 382 -3.86 -18.99 18.32
CA LYS A 382 -3.30 -19.78 19.44
C LYS A 382 -3.07 -21.27 19.11
N ASN A 383 -3.69 -21.78 18.06
CA ASN A 383 -3.54 -23.17 17.62
C ASN A 383 -2.36 -23.37 16.67
N TYR A 384 -1.63 -22.33 16.36
CA TYR A 384 -0.50 -22.32 15.42
C TYR A 384 0.77 -21.79 16.12
N ASN A 385 1.93 -22.22 15.62
CA ASN A 385 3.20 -21.70 16.13
C ASN A 385 3.58 -20.40 15.40
N LEU A 386 3.30 -19.26 16.02
CA LEU A 386 3.60 -17.93 15.51
C LEU A 386 4.89 -17.33 16.11
N ASN A 387 5.75 -18.13 16.74
CA ASN A 387 6.96 -17.66 17.44
C ASN A 387 8.02 -17.07 16.50
N SER A 388 7.95 -17.33 15.19
CA SER A 388 8.82 -16.70 14.19
C SER A 388 8.54 -15.21 14.02
N LEU A 389 7.33 -14.75 14.30
CA LEU A 389 6.98 -13.34 14.21
C LEU A 389 7.80 -12.49 15.20
N ARG A 390 8.37 -11.41 14.70
CA ARG A 390 9.06 -10.38 15.50
C ARG A 390 8.46 -8.98 15.32
N LEU A 391 7.75 -8.75 14.21
CA LEU A 391 7.14 -7.46 13.87
C LEU A 391 5.81 -7.67 13.15
N LEU A 392 4.83 -6.86 13.49
CA LEU A 392 3.54 -6.77 12.81
C LEU A 392 3.40 -5.39 12.19
N GLY A 393 2.55 -5.28 11.17
CA GLY A 393 2.22 -4.00 10.57
C GLY A 393 0.77 -3.93 10.10
N SER A 394 0.26 -2.70 10.03
CA SER A 394 -1.10 -2.36 9.61
C SER A 394 -1.08 -1.34 8.49
N VAL A 395 -1.94 -1.51 7.47
CA VAL A 395 -1.95 -0.70 6.26
C VAL A 395 -3.33 -0.57 5.63
N GLY A 396 -3.52 0.53 4.92
CA GLY A 396 -4.64 0.76 3.99
C GLY A 396 -5.81 1.52 4.58
N GLU A 397 -6.01 1.43 5.87
CA GLU A 397 -7.03 2.16 6.64
C GLU A 397 -6.57 2.33 8.09
N PRO A 398 -7.10 3.28 8.86
CA PRO A 398 -6.85 3.36 10.29
C PRO A 398 -7.33 2.08 10.99
N ILE A 399 -6.52 1.56 11.91
CA ILE A 399 -6.90 0.42 12.75
C ILE A 399 -7.52 0.91 14.05
N ASN A 400 -8.70 0.41 14.41
CA ASN A 400 -9.29 0.76 15.69
C ASN A 400 -8.51 0.10 16.86
N PRO A 401 -8.51 0.71 18.06
CA PRO A 401 -7.75 0.21 19.20
C PRO A 401 -8.06 -1.24 19.58
N GLU A 402 -9.30 -1.69 19.46
CA GLU A 402 -9.69 -3.07 19.83
C GLU A 402 -9.14 -4.10 18.84
N ALA A 403 -9.19 -3.84 17.53
CA ALA A 403 -8.56 -4.71 16.54
C ALA A 403 -7.02 -4.70 16.69
N TRP A 404 -6.43 -3.54 17.00
CA TRP A 404 -5.00 -3.41 17.29
C TRP A 404 -4.60 -4.27 18.49
N MET A 405 -5.36 -4.22 19.59
CA MET A 405 -5.11 -5.02 20.80
C MET A 405 -5.26 -6.52 20.51
N TRP A 406 -6.28 -6.90 19.76
CA TRP A 406 -6.44 -8.30 19.37
C TRP A 406 -5.25 -8.79 18.54
N TYR A 407 -4.82 -7.98 17.57
CA TYR A 407 -3.68 -8.27 16.70
C TYR A 407 -2.38 -8.40 17.50
N HIS A 408 -2.14 -7.45 18.41
CA HIS A 408 -0.99 -7.46 19.31
C HIS A 408 -0.95 -8.71 20.21
N ASN A 409 -2.07 -9.01 20.85
CA ASN A 409 -2.12 -10.08 21.86
C ASN A 409 -2.20 -11.48 21.23
N ASN A 410 -3.05 -11.67 20.22
CA ASN A 410 -3.35 -13.00 19.68
C ASN A 410 -2.41 -13.42 18.55
N VAL A 411 -1.96 -12.49 17.72
CA VAL A 411 -1.03 -12.77 16.64
C VAL A 411 0.41 -12.49 17.07
N GLY A 412 0.65 -11.32 17.64
CA GLY A 412 1.96 -10.88 18.12
C GLY A 412 2.39 -11.50 19.46
N GLY A 413 1.49 -12.22 20.15
CA GLY A 413 1.77 -12.84 21.45
C GLY A 413 2.15 -11.83 22.54
N GLY A 414 1.71 -10.58 22.45
CA GLY A 414 2.03 -9.48 23.37
C GLY A 414 3.49 -9.02 23.31
N ARG A 415 4.31 -9.54 22.38
CA ARG A 415 5.77 -9.26 22.28
C ARG A 415 6.18 -8.55 21.00
N CYS A 416 5.41 -8.70 19.90
CA CYS A 416 5.72 -8.06 18.63
C CYS A 416 5.23 -6.62 18.63
N PRO A 417 6.06 -5.63 18.32
CA PRO A 417 5.57 -4.29 18.06
C PRO A 417 4.70 -4.29 16.80
N ILE A 418 3.78 -3.31 16.71
CA ILE A 418 2.95 -3.08 15.52
C ILE A 418 3.35 -1.75 14.91
N VAL A 419 3.75 -1.74 13.65
CA VAL A 419 3.90 -0.51 12.89
C VAL A 419 2.57 -0.21 12.20
N ASP A 420 1.87 0.79 12.70
CA ASP A 420 0.66 1.35 12.08
C ASP A 420 1.09 2.43 11.10
N THR A 421 0.86 2.19 9.81
CA THR A 421 1.46 3.00 8.75
C THR A 421 0.43 3.87 8.04
N PHE A 422 0.64 5.18 8.06
CA PHE A 422 -0.09 6.11 7.21
C PHE A 422 0.71 6.46 5.96
N TRP A 423 0.11 6.26 4.81
CA TRP A 423 0.63 6.64 3.49
C TRP A 423 -0.43 6.43 2.41
N GLN A 424 -0.14 6.85 1.20
CA GLN A 424 -1.08 6.87 0.09
C GLN A 424 -0.41 6.38 -1.19
N THR A 425 -1.18 6.09 -2.23
CA THR A 425 -0.65 5.84 -3.59
C THR A 425 0.23 7.00 -4.03
N GLU A 426 -0.21 8.22 -3.77
CA GLU A 426 0.47 9.46 -4.12
C GLU A 426 1.80 9.66 -3.38
N THR A 427 1.96 9.08 -2.21
CA THR A 427 3.18 9.24 -1.42
C THR A 427 4.26 8.21 -1.74
N GLY A 428 3.89 7.09 -2.35
CA GLY A 428 4.81 6.03 -2.79
C GLY A 428 5.37 5.14 -1.68
N GLY A 429 5.29 5.56 -0.43
CA GLY A 429 5.76 4.83 0.75
C GLY A 429 5.31 5.49 2.05
N HIS A 430 5.69 4.93 3.20
CA HIS A 430 5.26 5.37 4.51
C HIS A 430 5.62 6.83 4.78
N MET A 431 4.66 7.58 5.32
CA MET A 431 4.80 8.99 5.68
C MET A 431 4.82 9.20 7.19
N ILE A 432 3.90 8.57 7.90
CA ILE A 432 3.79 8.64 9.36
C ILE A 432 3.66 7.20 9.87
N THR A 433 4.60 6.79 10.70
CA THR A 433 4.71 5.40 11.16
C THR A 433 5.67 5.29 12.35
N PRO A 434 5.43 4.42 13.32
CA PRO A 434 6.41 4.20 14.37
C PRO A 434 7.70 3.57 13.85
N MET A 435 8.81 3.91 14.48
CA MET A 435 10.06 3.16 14.38
C MET A 435 10.03 2.10 15.48
N PRO A 436 9.94 0.80 15.15
CA PRO A 436 9.57 -0.25 16.11
C PRO A 436 10.55 -0.46 17.27
N GLY A 437 11.82 -0.06 17.09
CA GLY A 437 12.84 -0.09 18.14
C GLY A 437 12.96 1.20 18.95
N ALA A 438 12.26 2.27 18.57
CA ALA A 438 12.42 3.60 19.15
C ALA A 438 11.11 4.18 19.70
N THR A 439 10.02 4.06 18.97
CA THR A 439 8.76 4.76 19.24
C THR A 439 7.87 3.95 20.19
N PRO A 440 7.46 4.45 21.36
CA PRO A 440 6.37 3.88 22.14
C PRO A 440 5.09 3.87 21.31
N LEU A 441 4.40 2.73 21.26
CA LEU A 441 3.22 2.53 20.44
C LEU A 441 1.95 2.90 21.20
N VAL A 442 0.98 3.48 20.49
CA VAL A 442 -0.37 3.78 20.99
C VAL A 442 -1.37 3.15 20.02
N PRO A 443 -2.29 2.28 20.49
CA PRO A 443 -3.27 1.64 19.62
C PRO A 443 -4.07 2.65 18.78
N GLY A 444 -4.10 2.45 17.45
CA GLY A 444 -4.81 3.33 16.52
C GLY A 444 -4.07 4.61 16.13
N SER A 445 -2.85 4.84 16.64
CA SER A 445 -2.01 5.98 16.25
C SER A 445 -0.88 5.54 15.32
N CYS A 446 -0.71 6.26 14.20
CA CYS A 446 0.45 6.11 13.32
C CYS A 446 1.70 6.83 13.86
N THR A 447 1.61 7.47 15.00
CA THR A 447 2.65 8.10 15.81
C THR A 447 3.38 9.28 15.16
N LEU A 448 4.61 9.15 14.70
CA LEU A 448 5.47 10.24 14.27
C LEU A 448 5.80 10.14 12.77
N PRO A 449 6.10 11.28 12.11
CA PRO A 449 6.54 11.27 10.73
C PRO A 449 7.81 10.44 10.51
N PHE A 450 7.90 9.78 9.37
CA PHE A 450 9.14 9.13 8.94
C PHE A 450 10.26 10.18 8.84
N PRO A 451 11.52 9.88 9.22
CA PRO A 451 12.61 10.82 9.13
C PRO A 451 12.75 11.44 7.72
N GLY A 452 12.76 12.77 7.65
CA GLY A 452 12.74 13.52 6.39
C GLY A 452 11.34 13.90 5.89
N ILE A 453 10.27 13.40 6.49
CA ILE A 453 8.90 13.79 6.15
C ILE A 453 8.45 14.92 7.09
N GLN A 454 8.03 16.05 6.52
CA GLN A 454 7.55 17.19 7.28
C GLN A 454 6.02 17.27 7.24
N ALA A 455 5.37 16.31 7.92
CA ALA A 455 3.92 16.31 8.08
C ALA A 455 3.49 17.36 9.09
N ALA A 456 2.36 18.02 8.81
CA ALA A 456 1.74 19.01 9.69
C ALA A 456 0.21 18.90 9.62
N ILE A 457 -0.45 19.45 10.64
CA ILE A 457 -1.89 19.61 10.63
C ILE A 457 -2.18 21.11 10.60
N VAL A 458 -3.00 21.52 9.65
CA VAL A 458 -3.32 22.93 9.41
C VAL A 458 -4.83 23.17 9.42
N ASP A 459 -5.20 24.44 9.59
CA ASP A 459 -6.57 24.90 9.37
C ASP A 459 -6.87 25.11 7.87
N GLU A 460 -8.06 25.60 7.56
CA GLU A 460 -8.51 25.87 6.17
C GLU A 460 -7.69 27.01 5.50
N ALA A 461 -7.01 27.84 6.27
CA ALA A 461 -6.13 28.89 5.76
C ALA A 461 -4.67 28.42 5.60
N GLY A 462 -4.36 27.15 5.90
CA GLY A 462 -3.01 26.61 5.83
C GLY A 462 -2.11 26.96 7.01
N SER A 463 -2.67 27.47 8.12
CA SER A 463 -1.92 27.78 9.34
C SER A 463 -1.86 26.56 10.25
N ASP A 464 -0.69 26.33 10.88
CA ASP A 464 -0.52 25.22 11.82
C ASP A 464 -1.51 25.31 12.99
N VAL A 465 -2.17 24.19 13.31
CA VAL A 465 -2.99 24.09 14.51
C VAL A 465 -2.18 23.54 15.71
N PRO A 466 -2.51 23.95 16.95
CA PRO A 466 -1.83 23.41 18.13
C PRO A 466 -2.12 21.92 18.33
N ASN A 467 -1.24 21.23 19.06
CA ASN A 467 -1.49 19.86 19.50
C ASN A 467 -2.79 19.78 20.31
N GLY A 468 -3.53 18.70 20.15
CA GLY A 468 -4.86 18.50 20.74
C GLY A 468 -6.01 19.04 19.87
N GLN A 469 -5.71 19.72 18.76
CA GLN A 469 -6.69 20.20 17.80
C GLN A 469 -6.55 19.43 16.48
N GLY A 470 -7.68 18.96 15.93
CA GLY A 470 -7.74 18.34 14.62
C GLY A 470 -7.77 19.35 13.48
N GLY A 471 -7.37 18.91 12.31
CA GLY A 471 -7.34 19.73 11.10
C GLY A 471 -6.99 18.91 9.86
N ILE A 472 -6.54 19.59 8.84
CA ILE A 472 -6.18 19.05 7.53
C ILE A 472 -4.73 18.57 7.57
N LEU A 473 -4.48 17.32 7.19
CA LEU A 473 -3.14 16.77 7.08
C LEU A 473 -2.46 17.26 5.80
N VAL A 474 -1.28 17.84 5.97
CA VAL A 474 -0.45 18.33 4.86
C VAL A 474 1.00 17.86 5.02
N VAL A 475 1.76 17.90 3.92
CA VAL A 475 3.22 17.76 3.94
C VAL A 475 3.86 19.05 3.41
N LYS A 476 4.79 19.61 4.20
CA LYS A 476 5.34 20.97 3.95
C LYS A 476 6.47 20.99 2.93
N LYS A 477 7.16 19.88 2.74
CA LYS A 477 8.28 19.78 1.79
C LYS A 477 8.16 18.56 0.88
N PRO A 478 8.61 18.67 -0.38
CA PRO A 478 8.61 17.53 -1.30
C PRO A 478 9.55 16.44 -0.79
N TRP A 479 9.20 15.19 -0.96
CA TRP A 479 10.01 14.02 -0.62
C TRP A 479 10.28 13.20 -1.90
N PRO A 480 11.31 12.33 -1.91
CA PRO A 480 11.73 11.67 -3.15
C PRO A 480 10.66 10.83 -3.85
N SER A 481 9.80 10.14 -3.10
CA SER A 481 8.72 9.31 -3.67
C SER A 481 7.39 10.02 -3.86
N MET A 482 7.36 11.35 -3.75
CA MET A 482 6.14 12.12 -4.00
C MET A 482 5.65 11.88 -5.44
N ILE A 483 4.33 11.81 -5.61
CA ILE A 483 3.70 11.84 -6.94
C ILE A 483 4.32 12.94 -7.80
N ARG A 484 4.65 12.62 -9.04
CA ARG A 484 5.22 13.61 -9.96
C ARG A 484 4.15 14.42 -10.68
N THR A 485 3.07 13.76 -11.06
CA THR A 485 1.90 14.38 -11.70
C THR A 485 0.76 13.37 -11.78
N ILE A 486 -0.42 13.82 -12.18
CA ILE A 486 -1.46 12.96 -12.75
C ILE A 486 -1.15 12.80 -14.24
N TRP A 487 -1.07 11.56 -14.70
CA TRP A 487 -0.76 11.24 -16.08
C TRP A 487 -1.70 11.96 -17.06
N GLY A 488 -1.11 12.73 -17.97
CA GLY A 488 -1.87 13.49 -18.96
C GLY A 488 -2.68 14.69 -18.44
N ASP A 489 -2.64 14.97 -17.12
CA ASP A 489 -3.47 16.02 -16.51
C ASP A 489 -2.73 16.79 -15.40
N PRO A 490 -1.70 17.59 -15.73
CA PRO A 490 -0.92 18.35 -14.75
C PRO A 490 -1.74 19.42 -14.01
N ASP A 491 -2.77 19.97 -14.62
CA ASP A 491 -3.63 20.96 -13.96
C ASP A 491 -4.46 20.32 -12.84
N ARG A 492 -4.95 19.10 -13.07
CA ARG A 492 -5.64 18.33 -12.04
C ARG A 492 -4.71 17.95 -10.89
N PHE A 493 -3.44 17.68 -11.18
CA PHE A 493 -2.42 17.45 -10.15
C PHE A 493 -2.30 18.65 -9.21
N VAL A 494 -2.11 19.87 -9.78
CA VAL A 494 -2.00 21.09 -8.98
C VAL A 494 -3.27 21.32 -8.15
N LYS A 495 -4.44 21.28 -8.80
CA LYS A 495 -5.72 21.50 -8.10
C LYS A 495 -6.01 20.49 -6.99
N SER A 496 -5.62 19.22 -7.16
CA SER A 496 -5.91 18.16 -6.20
C SER A 496 -4.95 18.14 -5.01
N TYR A 497 -3.68 18.47 -5.23
CA TYR A 497 -2.63 18.26 -4.22
C TYR A 497 -1.93 19.53 -3.76
N TYR A 498 -2.08 20.63 -4.48
CA TYR A 498 -1.50 21.94 -4.16
C TYR A 498 -2.53 23.06 -4.36
N PRO A 499 -3.70 22.97 -3.68
CA PRO A 499 -4.78 23.94 -3.89
C PRO A 499 -4.38 25.34 -3.45
N GLU A 500 -4.93 26.34 -4.14
CA GLU A 500 -4.65 27.78 -3.89
C GLU A 500 -5.07 28.21 -2.48
N GLU A 501 -6.11 27.60 -1.92
CA GLU A 501 -6.62 27.84 -0.56
C GLU A 501 -5.56 27.54 0.50
N LEU A 502 -4.64 26.60 0.22
CA LEU A 502 -3.50 26.27 1.06
C LEU A 502 -2.20 26.93 0.57
N GLY A 503 -2.31 28.02 -0.19
CA GLY A 503 -1.19 28.80 -0.71
C GLY A 503 -0.41 28.14 -1.85
N GLY A 504 -0.90 27.04 -2.44
CA GLY A 504 -0.28 26.34 -3.57
C GLY A 504 1.09 25.71 -3.29
N ARG A 505 1.46 25.56 -2.00
CA ARG A 505 2.80 25.06 -1.59
C ARG A 505 2.74 23.87 -0.64
N LEU A 506 1.63 23.65 0.04
CA LEU A 506 1.43 22.53 0.94
C LEU A 506 0.84 21.36 0.17
N TYR A 507 1.47 20.19 0.26
CA TYR A 507 0.87 18.97 -0.29
C TYR A 507 -0.34 18.58 0.57
N LEU A 508 -1.51 18.57 -0.04
CA LEU A 508 -2.77 18.16 0.58
C LEU A 508 -2.92 16.65 0.54
N ALA A 509 -2.87 15.99 1.69
CA ALA A 509 -3.08 14.55 1.78
C ALA A 509 -4.56 14.16 1.54
N GLY A 510 -5.50 15.06 1.80
CA GLY A 510 -6.93 14.80 1.69
C GLY A 510 -7.49 14.00 2.87
N ASP A 511 -6.73 13.92 3.96
CA ASP A 511 -7.10 13.27 5.21
C ASP A 511 -7.18 14.29 6.33
N GLY A 512 -8.11 14.08 7.27
CA GLY A 512 -8.15 14.76 8.55
C GLY A 512 -7.27 14.04 9.56
N ALA A 513 -6.62 14.79 10.43
CA ALA A 513 -5.77 14.21 11.48
C ALA A 513 -5.77 15.08 12.73
N ILE A 514 -5.38 14.48 13.85
CA ILE A 514 -5.11 15.19 15.11
C ILE A 514 -3.74 14.78 15.62
N ARG A 515 -3.04 15.73 16.27
CA ARG A 515 -1.84 15.41 17.05
C ARG A 515 -2.20 15.38 18.53
N ASP A 516 -1.82 14.31 19.19
CA ASP A 516 -1.99 14.20 20.64
C ASP A 516 -1.30 15.37 21.37
N LYS A 517 -1.94 15.89 22.42
CA LYS A 517 -1.51 17.10 23.12
C LYS A 517 -0.14 16.95 23.76
N ASP A 518 0.14 15.77 24.33
CA ASP A 518 1.32 15.53 25.17
C ASP A 518 2.46 14.89 24.38
N THR A 519 2.15 13.93 23.52
CA THR A 519 3.14 13.17 22.73
C THR A 519 3.41 13.76 21.36
N GLY A 520 2.48 14.52 20.79
CA GLY A 520 2.52 15.00 19.41
C GLY A 520 2.27 13.89 18.38
N TYR A 521 1.77 12.73 18.82
CA TYR A 521 1.49 11.59 17.94
C TYR A 521 0.30 11.84 17.04
N PHE A 522 0.43 11.46 15.78
CA PHE A 522 -0.61 11.60 14.78
C PHE A 522 -1.62 10.45 14.86
N THR A 523 -2.89 10.80 14.85
CA THR A 523 -4.00 9.88 14.61
C THR A 523 -4.77 10.36 13.39
N ILE A 524 -4.95 9.48 12.41
CA ILE A 524 -5.72 9.79 11.19
C ILE A 524 -7.20 9.60 11.50
N MET A 525 -7.99 10.61 11.15
CA MET A 525 -9.42 10.66 11.45
C MET A 525 -10.32 10.23 10.26
N GLY A 526 -9.71 9.96 9.10
CA GLY A 526 -10.40 9.64 7.85
C GLY A 526 -10.22 10.73 6.80
N ARG A 527 -10.90 10.55 5.67
CA ARG A 527 -10.87 11.50 4.55
C ARG A 527 -11.58 12.81 4.95
N ILE A 528 -11.06 13.94 4.47
CA ILE A 528 -11.70 15.25 4.73
C ILE A 528 -13.05 15.41 4.00
N ASP A 529 -13.26 14.65 2.93
CA ASP A 529 -14.53 14.52 2.20
C ASP A 529 -15.54 13.59 2.91
N ASP A 530 -15.10 12.76 3.87
CA ASP A 530 -15.93 11.88 4.72
C ASP A 530 -16.21 12.49 6.12
N VAL A 531 -15.89 13.75 6.33
CA VAL A 531 -16.19 14.46 7.59
C VAL A 531 -17.65 14.92 7.60
N LEU A 532 -18.39 14.50 8.61
CA LEU A 532 -19.78 14.89 8.84
C LEU A 532 -19.86 16.29 9.49
N ASN A 533 -20.78 17.10 9.03
CA ASN A 533 -21.09 18.40 9.65
C ASN A 533 -22.47 18.35 10.32
N VAL A 534 -22.50 17.87 11.55
CA VAL A 534 -23.73 17.70 12.34
C VAL A 534 -23.90 18.89 13.28
N SER A 535 -24.92 19.69 13.08
CA SER A 535 -25.22 20.88 13.91
C SER A 535 -24.04 21.86 14.06
N GLY A 536 -23.23 22.00 12.99
CA GLY A 536 -22.03 22.87 12.99
C GLY A 536 -20.77 22.23 13.59
N HIS A 537 -20.83 21.00 14.05
CA HIS A 537 -19.68 20.23 14.53
C HIS A 537 -19.18 19.29 13.45
N ARG A 538 -17.88 19.33 13.21
CA ARG A 538 -17.20 18.43 12.26
C ARG A 538 -16.72 17.17 12.98
N MET A 539 -17.22 16.01 12.57
CA MET A 539 -16.86 14.71 13.14
C MET A 539 -16.40 13.77 12.04
N GLY A 540 -15.33 13.04 12.28
CA GLY A 540 -14.89 11.97 11.38
C GLY A 540 -15.82 10.76 11.46
N THR A 541 -16.20 10.20 10.32
CA THR A 541 -17.00 8.95 10.27
C THR A 541 -16.30 7.82 11.02
N MET A 542 -14.97 7.76 10.93
CA MET A 542 -14.11 6.75 11.56
C MET A 542 -14.25 6.67 13.09
N GLU A 543 -14.48 7.79 13.78
CA GLU A 543 -14.66 7.77 15.23
C GLU A 543 -15.95 7.05 15.62
N ILE A 544 -17.02 7.32 14.85
CA ILE A 544 -18.32 6.68 15.07
C ILE A 544 -18.26 5.19 14.71
N GLU A 545 -17.59 4.86 13.61
CA GLU A 545 -17.34 3.47 13.21
C GLU A 545 -16.54 2.71 14.28
N SER A 546 -15.47 3.31 14.80
CA SER A 546 -14.66 2.73 15.88
C SER A 546 -15.47 2.51 17.15
N ALA A 547 -16.30 3.47 17.54
CA ALA A 547 -17.19 3.31 18.70
C ALA A 547 -18.20 2.17 18.49
N LEU A 548 -18.77 2.04 17.28
CA LEU A 548 -19.68 0.95 16.96
C LEU A 548 -18.97 -0.42 16.99
N VAL A 549 -17.76 -0.52 16.42
CA VAL A 549 -16.99 -1.78 16.42
C VAL A 549 -16.50 -2.16 17.81
N ALA A 550 -16.29 -1.21 18.71
CA ALA A 550 -15.98 -1.49 20.13
C ALA A 550 -17.17 -2.15 20.87
N ASN A 551 -18.38 -2.10 20.33
CA ASN A 551 -19.51 -2.82 20.90
C ASN A 551 -19.38 -4.34 20.64
N PRO A 552 -19.52 -5.21 21.67
CA PRO A 552 -19.27 -6.65 21.56
C PRO A 552 -20.05 -7.37 20.47
N ILE A 553 -21.24 -6.87 20.08
CA ILE A 553 -22.10 -7.52 19.08
C ILE A 553 -21.77 -7.09 17.64
N VAL A 554 -20.95 -6.05 17.43
CA VAL A 554 -20.65 -5.47 16.13
C VAL A 554 -19.38 -6.09 15.55
N ALA A 555 -19.44 -6.54 14.30
CA ALA A 555 -18.29 -7.04 13.55
C ALA A 555 -17.65 -5.96 12.66
N GLU A 556 -18.51 -5.17 11.97
CA GLU A 556 -18.09 -4.10 11.07
C GLU A 556 -19.10 -2.96 11.12
N ALA A 557 -18.65 -1.74 10.88
CA ALA A 557 -19.49 -0.57 10.74
C ALA A 557 -18.99 0.31 9.61
N ALA A 558 -19.92 0.98 8.92
CA ALA A 558 -19.65 2.05 7.97
C ALA A 558 -20.60 3.22 8.28
N VAL A 559 -20.08 4.44 8.27
CA VAL A 559 -20.84 5.65 8.59
C VAL A 559 -20.78 6.63 7.43
N VAL A 560 -21.92 7.21 7.11
CA VAL A 560 -22.07 8.23 6.07
C VAL A 560 -22.95 9.39 6.57
N GLY A 561 -22.77 10.57 6.00
CA GLY A 561 -23.67 11.70 6.17
C GLY A 561 -24.90 11.59 5.27
N ARG A 562 -26.03 12.01 5.76
CA ARG A 562 -27.24 12.25 4.98
C ARG A 562 -27.69 13.70 5.21
N PRO A 563 -28.03 14.45 4.16
CA PRO A 563 -28.60 15.78 4.33
C PRO A 563 -29.81 15.76 5.29
N ASP A 564 -29.83 16.69 6.23
CA ASP A 564 -30.88 16.83 7.25
C ASP A 564 -31.20 18.32 7.47
N ASP A 565 -32.48 18.68 7.39
CA ASP A 565 -32.95 20.06 7.42
C ASP A 565 -32.71 20.75 8.78
N THR A 566 -32.49 19.97 9.84
CA THR A 566 -32.32 20.51 11.21
C THR A 566 -30.85 20.57 11.61
N THR A 567 -30.06 19.54 11.26
CA THR A 567 -28.68 19.39 11.71
C THR A 567 -27.65 19.67 10.63
N GLY A 568 -28.10 19.99 9.39
CA GLY A 568 -27.28 20.09 8.20
C GLY A 568 -26.97 18.71 7.63
N GLU A 569 -26.37 17.84 8.43
CA GLU A 569 -26.22 16.42 8.15
C GLU A 569 -26.66 15.57 9.35
N ALA A 570 -27.24 14.41 9.07
CA ALA A 570 -27.52 13.38 10.04
C ALA A 570 -26.57 12.20 9.84
N VAL A 571 -26.15 11.60 10.93
CA VAL A 571 -25.32 10.40 10.94
C VAL A 571 -26.16 9.19 10.53
N VAL A 572 -25.70 8.41 9.55
CA VAL A 572 -26.29 7.13 9.17
C VAL A 572 -25.23 6.05 9.29
N ALA A 573 -25.50 5.04 10.11
CA ALA A 573 -24.58 3.93 10.33
C ALA A 573 -25.15 2.63 9.74
N PHE A 574 -24.30 1.92 9.00
CA PHE A 574 -24.53 0.55 8.55
C PHE A 574 -23.67 -0.36 9.41
N VAL A 575 -24.30 -1.40 9.99
CA VAL A 575 -23.62 -2.28 10.94
C VAL A 575 -23.78 -3.73 10.54
N VAL A 576 -22.69 -4.47 10.55
CA VAL A 576 -22.65 -5.92 10.43
C VAL A 576 -22.49 -6.51 11.82
N LEU A 577 -23.42 -7.36 12.23
CA LEU A 577 -23.37 -8.03 13.53
C LEU A 577 -22.53 -9.31 13.45
N LYS A 578 -21.94 -9.71 14.58
CA LYS A 578 -21.25 -11.00 14.74
C LYS A 578 -22.21 -12.20 14.68
N SER A 579 -23.49 -11.96 15.00
CA SER A 579 -24.58 -12.96 14.89
C SER A 579 -25.35 -12.82 13.57
N ALA A 580 -26.28 -13.75 13.33
CA ALA A 580 -27.21 -13.66 12.21
C ALA A 580 -28.02 -12.35 12.24
N ARG A 581 -28.38 -11.84 11.07
CA ARG A 581 -29.14 -10.59 10.94
C ARG A 581 -30.49 -10.70 11.68
N PRO A 582 -30.76 -9.83 12.66
CA PRO A 582 -32.04 -9.81 13.37
C PRO A 582 -33.14 -9.23 12.47
N SER A 583 -34.38 -9.50 12.82
CA SER A 583 -35.57 -8.98 12.13
C SER A 583 -36.63 -8.44 13.09
N GLY A 584 -37.53 -7.64 12.58
CA GLY A 584 -38.65 -7.11 13.35
C GLY A 584 -38.23 -6.24 14.55
N ASP A 585 -38.84 -6.47 15.71
CA ASP A 585 -38.62 -5.66 16.92
C ASP A 585 -37.25 -5.87 17.56
N GLU A 586 -36.64 -7.04 17.36
CA GLU A 586 -35.26 -7.29 17.79
C GLU A 586 -34.27 -6.38 17.05
N ALA A 587 -34.41 -6.24 15.73
CA ALA A 587 -33.57 -5.36 14.94
C ALA A 587 -33.70 -3.90 15.39
N LYS A 588 -34.91 -3.44 15.68
CA LYS A 588 -35.16 -2.08 16.19
C LYS A 588 -34.52 -1.86 17.55
N LYS A 589 -34.61 -2.84 18.45
CA LYS A 589 -34.01 -2.77 19.78
C LYS A 589 -32.49 -2.66 19.67
N ILE A 590 -31.85 -3.51 18.86
CA ILE A 590 -30.40 -3.46 18.64
C ILE A 590 -29.99 -2.10 18.04
N ALA A 591 -30.72 -1.56 17.09
CA ALA A 591 -30.43 -0.25 16.51
C ALA A 591 -30.49 0.87 17.58
N ILE A 592 -31.48 0.83 18.47
CA ILE A 592 -31.60 1.79 19.57
C ILE A 592 -30.44 1.63 20.57
N ASP A 593 -30.10 0.38 20.91
CA ASP A 593 -29.02 0.10 21.85
C ASP A 593 -27.66 0.55 21.30
N LEU A 594 -27.36 0.31 20.02
CA LEU A 594 -26.16 0.77 19.34
C LEU A 594 -26.12 2.31 19.23
N ARG A 595 -27.25 2.94 18.93
CA ARG A 595 -27.36 4.40 18.93
C ARG A 595 -27.04 5.00 20.30
N ASN A 596 -27.58 4.39 21.37
CA ASN A 596 -27.30 4.84 22.73
C ASN A 596 -25.85 4.55 23.14
N TRP A 597 -25.29 3.43 22.67
CA TRP A 597 -23.88 3.12 22.85
C TRP A 597 -22.98 4.22 22.26
N VAL A 598 -23.17 4.60 20.99
CA VAL A 598 -22.42 5.70 20.37
C VAL A 598 -22.61 7.01 21.16
N GLY A 599 -23.82 7.29 21.59
CA GLY A 599 -24.10 8.47 22.42
C GLY A 599 -23.39 8.47 23.77
N LYS A 600 -23.09 7.30 24.34
CA LYS A 600 -22.30 7.14 25.57
C LYS A 600 -20.80 7.27 25.31
N GLU A 601 -20.30 6.65 24.26
CA GLU A 601 -18.87 6.58 23.94
C GLU A 601 -18.33 7.91 23.38
N ILE A 602 -19.11 8.57 22.51
CA ILE A 602 -18.67 9.79 21.81
C ILE A 602 -19.45 11.02 22.30
N GLY A 603 -20.76 10.90 22.42
CA GLY A 603 -21.64 11.99 22.79
C GLY A 603 -22.95 12.00 22.00
N PRO A 604 -23.98 12.74 22.49
CA PRO A 604 -25.32 12.75 21.87
C PRO A 604 -25.32 13.19 20.41
N ILE A 605 -24.39 14.04 20.02
CA ILE A 605 -24.29 14.61 18.66
C ILE A 605 -23.87 13.57 17.61
N ALA A 606 -23.12 12.56 18.01
CA ALA A 606 -22.64 11.48 17.13
C ALA A 606 -23.64 10.33 16.95
N LYS A 607 -24.81 10.41 17.57
CA LYS A 607 -25.84 9.34 17.48
C LYS A 607 -26.33 9.17 16.05
N PRO A 608 -26.13 7.98 15.46
CA PRO A 608 -26.67 7.68 14.13
C PRO A 608 -28.19 7.59 14.09
#